data_3b64ec2bd92746b7482175a25faaf1b2
#
_entry.id   3b64ec2bd92746b7482175a25faaf1b2
#
_cell.length_a   1.000
_cell.length_b   1.000
_cell.length_c   1.000
_cell.angle_alpha   90.00
_cell.angle_beta   90.00
_cell.angle_gamma   90.00
#
_symmetry.space_group_name_H-M   'P 1'
#
loop_
_entity.id
_entity.type
_entity.pdbx_description
1 polymer ?
#
loop_
_entity_poly.entity_id
_entity_poly.type
_entity_poly.pdbx_seq_one_letter_code
_entity_poly.pdbx_strand_id
1 'polypeptide(L)'
;CTPEKVARFCGLRVEDLLLAARWFATSSATLSLYCQGLNQSSSGTAKNAALINLHLATGQIGKPGAGPFSLTGQPNAMGGREVGGLANLLSAHRDLANPAHRSEVAALWGLPSVPATTHGICT
;
A
#
# COMPACT_ATOMS: atom_id res chain seq x y z
N CYS A 1 -6.45 14.46 20.85
CA CYS A 1 -6.73 15.57 19.93
C CYS A 1 -8.20 15.92 20.01
N THR A 2 -8.55 17.22 20.01
CA THR A 2 -9.96 17.65 19.90
C THR A 2 -10.32 17.95 18.44
N PRO A 3 -11.59 17.86 18.05
CA PRO A 3 -12.03 18.17 16.68
C PRO A 3 -11.61 19.58 16.23
N GLU A 4 -11.68 20.57 17.12
CA GLU A 4 -11.30 21.97 16.83
C GLU A 4 -9.82 22.09 16.49
N LYS A 5 -8.95 21.38 17.22
CA LYS A 5 -7.50 21.38 16.97
C LYS A 5 -7.17 20.71 15.63
N VAL A 6 -7.82 19.59 15.33
CA VAL A 6 -7.64 18.87 14.07
C VAL A 6 -8.16 19.67 12.90
N ALA A 7 -9.36 20.23 12.99
CA ALA A 7 -9.96 21.05 11.95
C ALA A 7 -9.07 22.26 11.60
N ARG A 8 -8.56 22.96 12.62
CA ARG A 8 -7.62 24.08 12.46
C ARG A 8 -6.33 23.65 11.75
N PHE A 9 -5.77 22.51 12.15
CA PHE A 9 -4.54 21.98 11.53
C PHE A 9 -4.73 21.59 10.07
N CYS A 10 -5.91 21.03 9.73
CA CYS A 10 -6.24 20.61 8.38
C CYS A 10 -6.85 21.72 7.50
N GLY A 11 -7.07 22.93 8.03
CA GLY A 11 -7.73 24.00 7.30
C GLY A 11 -9.21 23.73 7.00
N LEU A 12 -9.88 22.97 7.86
CA LEU A 12 -11.28 22.57 7.72
C LEU A 12 -12.17 23.31 8.72
N ARG A 13 -13.47 23.36 8.44
CA ARG A 13 -14.47 23.74 9.44
C ARG A 13 -14.73 22.57 10.36
N VAL A 14 -14.96 22.83 11.64
CA VAL A 14 -15.24 21.77 12.64
C VAL A 14 -16.49 21.00 12.29
N GLU A 15 -17.51 21.70 11.81
CA GLU A 15 -18.79 21.11 11.42
C GLU A 15 -18.63 20.08 10.28
N ASP A 16 -17.82 20.41 9.29
CA ASP A 16 -17.54 19.52 8.14
C ASP A 16 -16.78 18.26 8.58
N LEU A 17 -15.80 18.43 9.48
CA LEU A 17 -15.07 17.29 10.06
C LEU A 17 -16.02 16.37 10.84
N LEU A 18 -16.88 16.92 11.68
CA LEU A 18 -17.84 16.14 12.45
C LEU A 18 -18.90 15.47 11.56
N LEU A 19 -19.34 16.15 10.50
CA LEU A 19 -20.27 15.61 9.53
C LEU A 19 -19.65 14.42 8.78
N ALA A 20 -18.42 14.54 8.29
CA ALA A 20 -17.71 13.47 7.63
C ALA A 20 -17.51 12.26 8.56
N ALA A 21 -17.11 12.51 9.81
CA ALA A 21 -16.96 11.46 10.81
C ALA A 21 -18.31 10.72 11.08
N ARG A 22 -19.41 11.46 11.16
CA ARG A 22 -20.75 10.89 11.32
C ARG A 22 -21.13 10.03 10.13
N TRP A 23 -20.98 10.52 8.91
CA TRP A 23 -21.26 9.74 7.70
C TRP A 23 -20.44 8.47 7.64
N PHE A 24 -19.16 8.56 7.94
CA PHE A 24 -18.27 7.41 7.99
C PHE A 24 -18.74 6.35 8.98
N ALA A 25 -19.14 6.78 10.18
CA ALA A 25 -19.52 5.88 11.26
C ALA A 25 -20.94 5.29 11.11
N THR A 26 -21.88 6.05 10.54
CA THR A 26 -23.30 5.63 10.47
C THR A 26 -23.70 4.97 9.16
N SER A 27 -22.87 5.01 8.13
CA SER A 27 -23.13 4.32 6.87
C SER A 27 -23.12 2.81 7.06
N SER A 28 -24.03 2.12 6.38
CA SER A 28 -24.11 0.65 6.42
C SER A 28 -22.83 -0.01 5.90
N ALA A 29 -22.20 0.60 4.89
CA ALA A 29 -20.92 0.19 4.35
C ALA A 29 -20.11 1.43 3.92
N THR A 30 -18.88 1.55 4.40
CA THR A 30 -17.95 2.62 4.05
C THR A 30 -16.70 2.04 3.41
N LEU A 31 -16.40 2.45 2.19
CA LEU A 31 -15.20 2.06 1.46
C LEU A 31 -14.25 3.25 1.35
N SER A 32 -13.01 3.09 1.83
CA SER A 32 -11.97 4.11 1.66
C SER A 32 -11.02 3.72 0.53
N LEU A 33 -11.10 4.45 -0.58
CA LEU A 33 -10.21 4.27 -1.73
C LEU A 33 -8.99 5.17 -1.58
N TYR A 34 -7.79 4.61 -1.66
CA TYR A 34 -6.55 5.36 -1.55
C TYR A 34 -5.44 4.77 -2.43
N CYS A 35 -4.40 5.52 -2.67
CA CYS A 35 -3.31 5.12 -3.54
C CYS A 35 -1.97 5.67 -3.01
N GLN A 36 -1.13 6.16 -3.88
CA GLN A 36 0.26 6.56 -3.63
C GLN A 36 0.41 7.66 -2.57
N GLY A 37 -0.56 8.55 -2.41
CA GLY A 37 -0.54 9.60 -1.38
C GLY A 37 -0.44 9.05 0.05
N LEU A 38 -0.98 7.86 0.32
CA LEU A 38 -0.78 7.11 1.55
C LEU A 38 0.41 6.16 1.44
N ASN A 39 0.47 5.35 0.38
CA ASN A 39 1.40 4.23 0.27
C ASN A 39 2.87 4.67 0.14
N GLN A 40 3.15 5.74 -0.60
CA GLN A 40 4.52 6.23 -0.88
C GLN A 40 4.91 7.46 -0.06
N SER A 41 4.26 7.67 1.06
CA SER A 41 4.61 8.72 2.02
C SER A 41 5.69 8.23 2.99
N SER A 42 6.56 9.12 3.44
CA SER A 42 7.53 8.83 4.53
C SER A 42 6.84 8.38 5.83
N SER A 43 5.58 8.73 6.03
CA SER A 43 4.72 8.27 7.12
C SER A 43 3.62 7.30 6.66
N GLY A 44 3.81 6.61 5.53
CA GLY A 44 2.79 5.79 4.88
C GLY A 44 2.24 4.69 5.78
N THR A 45 3.10 3.96 6.49
CA THR A 45 2.68 2.92 7.43
C THR A 45 1.75 3.47 8.52
N ALA A 46 2.10 4.62 9.12
CA ALA A 46 1.27 5.25 10.15
C ALA A 46 -0.07 5.75 9.61
N LYS A 47 -0.07 6.33 8.41
CA LYS A 47 -1.31 6.78 7.74
C LYS A 47 -2.23 5.61 7.40
N ASN A 48 -1.68 4.53 6.86
CA ASN A 48 -2.46 3.32 6.56
C ASN A 48 -3.01 2.69 7.84
N ALA A 49 -2.21 2.60 8.90
CA ALA A 49 -2.67 2.10 10.20
C ALA A 49 -3.79 2.96 10.78
N ALA A 50 -3.71 4.29 10.68
CA ALA A 50 -4.76 5.18 11.14
C ALA A 50 -6.07 4.97 10.35
N LEU A 51 -6.00 4.78 9.03
CA LEU A 51 -7.16 4.48 8.19
C LEU A 51 -7.78 3.12 8.55
N ILE A 52 -6.97 2.09 8.73
CA ILE A 52 -7.44 0.76 9.15
C ILE A 52 -8.11 0.85 10.53
N ASN A 53 -7.50 1.56 11.48
CA ASN A 53 -8.08 1.75 12.81
C ASN A 53 -9.41 2.49 12.77
N LEU A 54 -9.59 3.44 11.87
CA LEU A 54 -10.87 4.12 11.67
C LEU A 54 -11.96 3.13 11.21
N HIS A 55 -11.65 2.25 10.27
CA HIS A 55 -12.56 1.19 9.82
C HIS A 55 -12.84 0.16 10.92
N LEU A 56 -11.83 -0.20 11.73
CA LEU A 56 -12.03 -1.09 12.88
C LEU A 56 -12.94 -0.46 13.93
N ALA A 57 -12.68 0.80 14.30
CA ALA A 57 -13.45 1.53 15.31
C ALA A 57 -14.93 1.70 14.92
N THR A 58 -15.23 1.75 13.63
CA THR A 58 -16.59 1.89 13.10
C THR A 58 -17.21 0.57 12.64
N GLY A 59 -16.53 -0.57 12.89
CA GLY A 59 -17.01 -1.90 12.55
C GLY A 59 -17.20 -2.13 11.04
N GLN A 60 -16.37 -1.52 10.21
CA GLN A 60 -16.45 -1.62 8.75
C GLN A 60 -15.61 -2.74 8.15
N ILE A 61 -14.73 -3.38 8.95
CA ILE A 61 -13.92 -4.50 8.48
C ILE A 61 -14.76 -5.77 8.40
N GLY A 62 -14.59 -6.52 7.32
CA GLY A 62 -15.29 -7.80 7.11
C GLY A 62 -16.73 -7.68 6.59
N LYS A 63 -17.20 -6.47 6.27
CA LYS A 63 -18.50 -6.27 5.62
C LYS A 63 -18.34 -6.18 4.10
N PRO A 64 -19.25 -6.76 3.31
CA PRO A 64 -19.28 -6.55 1.87
C PRO A 64 -19.37 -5.06 1.51
N GLY A 65 -18.53 -4.58 0.60
CA GLY A 65 -18.50 -3.18 0.17
C GLY A 65 -17.94 -2.18 1.19
N ALA A 66 -17.28 -2.64 2.26
CA ALA A 66 -16.68 -1.78 3.27
C ALA A 66 -15.22 -2.14 3.53
N GLY A 67 -14.46 -1.17 4.01
CA GLY A 67 -13.06 -1.35 4.39
C GLY A 67 -12.09 -0.41 3.67
N PRO A 68 -10.81 -0.43 4.05
CA PRO A 68 -9.76 0.28 3.32
C PRO A 68 -9.41 -0.49 2.04
N PHE A 69 -9.33 0.21 0.90
CA PHE A 69 -9.04 -0.39 -0.39
C PHE A 69 -7.90 0.38 -1.09
N SER A 70 -6.71 -0.23 -1.11
CA SER A 70 -5.57 0.33 -1.80
C SER A 70 -5.67 0.12 -3.31
N LEU A 71 -5.69 1.21 -4.05
CA LEU A 71 -5.63 1.19 -5.51
C LEU A 71 -4.18 1.18 -5.97
N THR A 72 -3.85 0.32 -6.92
CA THR A 72 -2.55 0.35 -7.60
C THR A 72 -2.64 1.21 -8.86
N GLY A 73 -1.64 2.06 -9.07
CA GLY A 73 -1.56 2.87 -10.30
C GLY A 73 -1.20 2.03 -11.52
N GLN A 74 -0.37 1.01 -11.33
CA GLN A 74 0.05 0.11 -12.41
C GLN A 74 -0.91 -1.08 -12.48
N PRO A 75 -1.42 -1.43 -13.69
CA PRO A 75 -2.19 -2.65 -13.86
C PRO A 75 -1.28 -3.86 -13.60
N ASN A 76 -1.83 -4.86 -12.89
CA ASN A 76 -1.13 -6.11 -12.59
C ASN A 76 0.21 -5.95 -11.83
N ALA A 77 0.27 -5.08 -10.81
CA ALA A 77 1.48 -4.93 -9.99
C ALA A 77 1.87 -6.23 -9.26
N MET A 78 0.90 -7.04 -8.88
CA MET A 78 1.16 -8.36 -8.29
C MET A 78 1.83 -9.30 -9.30
N GLY A 79 1.29 -9.43 -10.50
CA GLY A 79 1.91 -10.23 -11.57
C GLY A 79 3.29 -9.71 -11.97
N GLY A 80 3.49 -8.40 -11.96
CA GLY A 80 4.80 -7.78 -12.16
C GLY A 80 5.85 -8.25 -11.15
N ARG A 81 5.46 -8.47 -9.88
CA ARG A 81 6.33 -9.04 -8.85
C ARG A 81 6.64 -10.52 -9.12
N GLU A 82 5.64 -11.28 -9.53
CA GLU A 82 5.80 -12.72 -9.80
C GLU A 82 6.84 -13.00 -10.90
N VAL A 83 6.90 -12.13 -11.89
CA VAL A 83 7.87 -12.28 -13.00
C VAL A 83 9.20 -11.56 -12.77
N GLY A 84 9.39 -10.93 -11.60
CA GLY A 84 10.62 -10.18 -11.29
C GLY A 84 10.72 -8.82 -11.97
N GLY A 85 9.58 -8.24 -12.35
CA GLY A 85 9.53 -6.91 -13.00
C GLY A 85 9.69 -5.73 -12.05
N LEU A 86 9.88 -5.97 -10.74
CA LEU A 86 10.11 -4.94 -9.73
C LEU A 86 11.51 -5.08 -9.13
N ALA A 87 12.12 -3.96 -8.80
CA ALA A 87 13.55 -3.72 -8.68
C ALA A 87 14.39 -4.60 -7.74
N ASN A 88 13.81 -5.34 -6.82
CA ASN A 88 14.55 -6.06 -5.77
C ASN A 88 14.40 -7.58 -5.78
N LEU A 89 13.60 -8.11 -6.69
CA LEU A 89 13.33 -9.54 -6.78
C LEU A 89 13.54 -10.07 -8.21
N LEU A 90 13.88 -11.34 -8.30
CA LEU A 90 13.83 -12.13 -9.52
C LEU A 90 12.49 -12.86 -9.65
N SER A 91 12.26 -13.51 -10.77
CA SER A 91 11.03 -14.27 -11.04
C SER A 91 10.70 -15.23 -9.92
N ALA A 92 9.41 -15.38 -9.62
CA ALA A 92 8.87 -16.20 -8.55
C ALA A 92 9.47 -15.86 -7.17
N HIS A 93 9.55 -14.57 -6.85
CA HIS A 93 10.04 -14.02 -5.58
C HIS A 93 11.46 -14.46 -5.20
N ARG A 94 12.29 -14.85 -6.16
CA ARG A 94 13.68 -15.20 -5.90
C ARG A 94 14.48 -13.96 -5.53
N ASP A 95 15.33 -14.12 -4.53
CA ASP A 95 16.19 -13.05 -4.03
C ASP A 95 17.41 -12.86 -4.93
N LEU A 96 17.62 -11.64 -5.39
CA LEU A 96 18.78 -11.24 -6.21
C LEU A 96 20.10 -11.39 -5.46
N ALA A 97 20.12 -11.26 -4.13
CA ALA A 97 21.33 -11.46 -3.32
C ALA A 97 21.73 -12.93 -3.21
N ASN A 98 20.81 -13.88 -3.39
CA ASN A 98 21.08 -15.30 -3.26
C ASN A 98 21.72 -15.90 -4.52
N PRO A 99 22.96 -16.42 -4.46
CA PRO A 99 23.63 -17.01 -5.65
C PRO A 99 22.88 -18.19 -6.28
N ALA A 100 22.27 -19.05 -5.48
CA ALA A 100 21.50 -20.19 -5.98
C ALA A 100 20.29 -19.74 -6.79
N HIS A 101 19.55 -18.76 -6.29
CA HIS A 101 18.41 -18.17 -7.00
C HIS A 101 18.85 -17.53 -8.34
N ARG A 102 19.98 -16.82 -8.35
CA ARG A 102 20.51 -16.26 -9.60
C ARG A 102 20.89 -17.33 -10.62
N SER A 103 21.50 -18.42 -10.15
CA SER A 103 21.87 -19.55 -11.03
C SER A 103 20.64 -20.22 -11.64
N GLU A 104 19.59 -20.46 -10.84
CA GLU A 104 18.33 -21.01 -11.33
C GLU A 104 17.69 -20.10 -12.40
N VAL A 105 17.62 -18.80 -12.13
CA VAL A 105 17.03 -17.83 -13.08
C VAL A 105 17.88 -17.70 -14.33
N ALA A 106 19.22 -17.70 -14.22
CA ALA A 106 20.13 -17.70 -15.37
C ALA A 106 19.86 -18.91 -16.27
N ALA A 107 19.75 -20.10 -15.68
CA ALA A 107 19.46 -21.33 -16.43
C ALA A 107 18.08 -21.23 -17.13
N LEU A 108 17.06 -20.74 -16.43
CA LEU A 108 15.70 -20.56 -17.00
C LEU A 108 15.70 -19.57 -18.17
N TRP A 109 16.47 -18.49 -18.08
CA TRP A 109 16.52 -17.45 -19.12
C TRP A 109 17.55 -17.76 -20.22
N GLY A 110 18.31 -18.85 -20.12
CA GLY A 110 19.39 -19.17 -21.06
C GLY A 110 20.56 -18.19 -21.03
N LEU A 111 20.82 -17.59 -19.87
CA LEU A 111 21.90 -16.62 -19.67
C LEU A 111 23.10 -17.28 -18.99
N PRO A 112 24.32 -16.82 -19.28
CA PRO A 112 25.52 -17.32 -18.61
C PRO A 112 25.56 -16.98 -17.11
N SER A 113 24.96 -15.86 -16.73
CA SER A 113 24.81 -15.44 -15.32
C SER A 113 23.80 -14.31 -15.17
N VAL A 114 23.27 -14.17 -13.95
CA VAL A 114 22.52 -12.99 -13.52
C VAL A 114 23.41 -12.15 -12.58
N PRO A 115 23.60 -10.84 -12.84
CA PRO A 115 24.46 -9.99 -12.02
C PRO A 115 24.04 -9.97 -10.55
N ALA A 116 25.05 -9.99 -9.65
CA ALA A 116 24.84 -9.79 -8.22
C ALA A 116 24.88 -8.30 -7.90
N THR A 117 23.80 -7.59 -8.16
CA THR A 117 23.73 -6.21 -7.68
C THR A 117 22.87 -6.17 -6.42
N THR A 118 23.44 -5.66 -5.36
CA THR A 118 22.74 -5.39 -4.10
C THR A 118 22.18 -3.96 -4.06
N HIS A 119 22.54 -3.16 -5.04
CA HIS A 119 22.04 -1.79 -5.17
C HIS A 119 20.96 -1.81 -6.25
N GLY A 120 19.72 -1.90 -5.81
CA GLY A 120 18.60 -1.68 -6.68
C GLY A 120 18.75 -0.33 -7.37
N ILE A 121 18.45 -0.27 -8.63
CA ILE A 121 18.25 0.97 -9.36
C ILE A 121 16.93 1.56 -8.80
N CYS A 122 16.97 2.03 -7.57
CA CYS A 122 15.92 2.82 -6.96
C CYS A 122 16.42 4.26 -6.93
N THR A 123 16.21 4.96 -7.98
CA THR A 123 16.20 6.41 -7.98
C THR A 123 14.78 6.91 -8.04
#